data_7557a43043bec5b60d338b3761ec7bda
#
_entry.id   7557a43043bec5b60d338b3761ec7bda
#
_cell.length_a   1.000
_cell.length_b   1.000
_cell.length_c   1.000
_cell.angle_alpha   90.00
_cell.angle_beta   90.00
_cell.angle_gamma   90.00
#
_symmetry.space_group_name_H-M   'P 1'
#
loop_
_entity.id
_entity.type
_entity.pdbx_description
1 polymer ?
#
loop_
_entity_poly.entity_id
_entity_poly.type
_entity_poly.pdbx_seq_one_letter_code
_entity_poly.pdbx_strand_id
1 'polypeptide(L)'
;MAAQLKYFLDSTADIWSSNQLEGKPASVFCSSSSMHGGQESTLLSMMIPLLHHGMVITGVPYSVGELGATRSGGSPYGPSHVTGEGKTFFKLSQDEVTIARKAGERIARLALKLT
;
A
#
# COMPACT_ATOMS: atom_id res chain seq x y z
N MET A 1 6.85 -8.58 -2.86
CA MET A 1 7.21 -7.83 -1.62
C MET A 1 8.60 -8.21 -1.13
N ALA A 2 9.22 -7.41 -0.26
CA ALA A 2 10.50 -7.73 0.33
C ALA A 2 10.42 -8.98 1.22
N ALA A 3 11.48 -9.80 1.21
CA ALA A 3 11.51 -11.06 1.97
C ALA A 3 11.33 -10.86 3.48
N GLN A 4 11.91 -9.79 4.02
CA GLN A 4 11.80 -9.45 5.44
C GLN A 4 10.34 -9.13 5.84
N LEU A 5 9.61 -8.42 5.00
CA LEU A 5 8.19 -8.14 5.23
C LEU A 5 7.36 -9.43 5.16
N LYS A 6 7.63 -10.30 4.19
CA LYS A 6 6.92 -11.59 4.09
C LYS A 6 7.20 -12.47 5.31
N TYR A 7 8.46 -12.52 5.77
CA TYR A 7 8.82 -13.23 7.00
C TYR A 7 8.06 -12.69 8.21
N PHE A 8 7.98 -11.36 8.35
CA PHE A 8 7.18 -10.74 9.41
C PHE A 8 5.71 -11.15 9.33
N LEU A 9 5.09 -11.08 8.16
CA LEU A 9 3.70 -11.49 7.97
C LEU A 9 3.49 -12.97 8.29
N ASP A 10 4.40 -13.85 7.87
CA ASP A 10 4.33 -15.28 8.17
C ASP A 10 4.49 -15.57 9.67
N SER A 11 5.17 -14.70 10.43
CA SER A 11 5.32 -14.84 11.88
C SER A 11 4.07 -14.42 12.68
N THR A 12 3.02 -13.94 12.03
CA THR A 12 1.77 -13.50 12.68
C THR A 12 0.70 -14.60 12.79
N ALA A 13 1.11 -15.86 12.73
CA ALA A 13 0.19 -17.02 12.78
C ALA A 13 -0.71 -17.04 14.02
N ASP A 14 -0.19 -16.66 15.19
CA ASP A 14 -0.96 -16.62 16.43
C ASP A 14 -2.04 -15.51 16.40
N ILE A 15 -1.72 -14.38 15.77
CA ILE A 15 -2.67 -13.27 15.56
C ILE A 15 -3.76 -13.69 14.58
N TRP A 16 -3.38 -14.42 13.53
CA TRP A 16 -4.31 -14.97 12.55
C TRP A 16 -5.25 -16.00 13.20
N SER A 17 -4.72 -16.98 13.91
CA SER A 17 -5.51 -18.06 14.53
C SER A 17 -6.50 -17.55 15.59
N SER A 18 -6.22 -16.40 16.20
CA SER A 18 -7.10 -15.74 17.19
C SER A 18 -7.99 -14.65 16.59
N ASN A 19 -8.02 -14.50 15.26
CA ASN A 19 -8.86 -13.56 14.50
C ASN A 19 -8.72 -12.07 14.93
N GLN A 20 -7.54 -11.67 15.45
CA GLN A 20 -7.36 -10.33 16.03
C GLN A 20 -7.43 -9.18 15.02
N LEU A 21 -7.22 -9.47 13.73
CA LEU A 21 -7.24 -8.48 12.66
C LEU A 21 -8.50 -8.54 11.80
N GLU A 22 -9.42 -9.47 12.08
CA GLU A 22 -10.65 -9.60 11.32
C GLU A 22 -11.45 -8.29 11.32
N GLY A 23 -11.89 -7.86 10.13
CA GLY A 23 -12.66 -6.63 9.93
C GLY A 23 -11.86 -5.33 10.02
N LYS A 24 -10.59 -5.36 10.45
CA LYS A 24 -9.76 -4.15 10.49
C LYS A 24 -9.35 -3.71 9.08
N PRO A 25 -9.38 -2.39 8.77
CA PRO A 25 -8.95 -1.90 7.47
C PRO A 25 -7.43 -2.03 7.30
N ALA A 26 -7.01 -2.39 6.10
CA ALA A 26 -5.60 -2.50 5.73
C ALA A 26 -5.32 -1.81 4.39
N SER A 27 -4.17 -1.22 4.26
CA SER A 27 -3.65 -0.65 3.02
C SER A 27 -2.18 -1.02 2.88
N VAL A 28 -1.70 -1.01 1.65
CA VAL A 28 -0.32 -1.35 1.30
C VAL A 28 0.32 -0.24 0.48
N PHE A 29 1.63 -0.11 0.58
CA PHE A 29 2.41 0.83 -0.22
C PHE A 29 3.77 0.22 -0.57
N CYS A 30 4.42 0.72 -1.61
CA CYS A 30 5.72 0.22 -2.02
C CYS A 30 6.57 1.31 -2.70
N SER A 31 7.80 0.96 -3.01
CA SER A 31 8.68 1.73 -3.89
C SER A 31 9.42 0.80 -4.85
N SER A 32 9.82 1.34 -5.99
CA SER A 32 10.65 0.66 -6.97
C SER A 32 11.59 1.65 -7.65
N SER A 33 12.66 1.17 -8.26
CA SER A 33 13.60 2.04 -8.98
C SER A 33 12.99 2.63 -10.26
N SER A 34 12.08 1.93 -10.91
CA SER A 34 11.45 2.36 -12.16
C SER A 34 9.93 2.29 -12.09
N MET A 35 9.23 3.01 -12.98
CA MET A 35 7.75 2.99 -13.08
C MET A 35 7.20 1.58 -13.33
N HIS A 36 7.90 0.78 -14.12
CA HIS A 36 7.49 -0.57 -14.47
C HIS A 36 8.23 -1.64 -13.64
N GLY A 37 8.80 -1.25 -12.51
CA GLY A 37 9.55 -2.13 -11.58
C GLY A 37 8.67 -3.03 -10.71
N GLY A 38 7.46 -3.36 -11.15
CA GLY A 38 6.56 -4.28 -10.46
C GLY A 38 5.80 -3.67 -9.28
N GLN A 39 5.56 -2.35 -9.27
CA GLN A 39 4.84 -1.68 -8.19
C GLN A 39 3.47 -2.30 -7.93
N GLU A 40 2.64 -2.43 -8.96
CA GLU A 40 1.28 -2.95 -8.82
C GLU A 40 1.27 -4.43 -8.37
N SER A 41 2.10 -5.26 -8.99
CA SER A 41 2.21 -6.68 -8.60
C SER A 41 2.71 -6.86 -7.16
N THR A 42 3.62 -6.00 -6.71
CA THR A 42 4.08 -5.97 -5.33
C THR A 42 2.96 -5.61 -4.37
N LEU A 43 2.18 -4.54 -4.67
CA LEU A 43 1.04 -4.13 -3.86
C LEU A 43 0.00 -5.26 -3.77
N LEU A 44 -0.38 -5.86 -4.90
CA LEU A 44 -1.33 -6.96 -4.94
C LEU A 44 -0.83 -8.18 -4.15
N SER A 45 0.45 -8.52 -4.25
CA SER A 45 1.03 -9.64 -3.48
C SER A 45 0.99 -9.42 -1.97
N MET A 46 1.10 -8.16 -1.51
CA MET A 46 1.00 -7.81 -0.09
C MET A 46 -0.44 -7.91 0.45
N MET A 47 -1.44 -7.74 -0.41
CA MET A 47 -2.85 -7.83 0.01
C MET A 47 -3.26 -9.26 0.37
N ILE A 48 -2.67 -10.27 -0.27
CA ILE A 48 -3.06 -11.68 -0.07
C ILE A 48 -2.95 -12.13 1.40
N PRO A 49 -1.80 -11.98 2.09
CA PRO A 49 -1.73 -12.34 3.51
C PRO A 49 -2.63 -11.51 4.41
N LEU A 50 -2.93 -10.26 4.06
CA LEU A 50 -3.86 -9.42 4.82
C LEU A 50 -5.31 -9.93 4.67
N LEU A 51 -5.69 -10.41 3.49
CA LEU A 51 -6.97 -11.09 3.28
C LEU A 51 -7.08 -12.38 4.11
N HIS A 52 -5.99 -13.14 4.26
CA HIS A 52 -5.95 -14.31 5.15
C HIS A 52 -6.23 -13.94 6.61
N HIS A 53 -5.84 -12.75 7.05
CA HIS A 53 -6.18 -12.20 8.37
C HIS A 53 -7.64 -11.72 8.48
N GLY A 54 -8.45 -11.80 7.41
CA GLY A 54 -9.82 -11.28 7.40
C GLY A 54 -9.91 -9.76 7.37
N MET A 55 -8.84 -9.07 6.97
CA MET A 55 -8.82 -7.60 6.93
C MET A 55 -9.61 -7.05 5.75
N VAL A 56 -10.10 -5.83 5.88
CA VAL A 56 -10.79 -5.07 4.81
C VAL A 56 -9.75 -4.29 4.02
N ILE A 57 -9.43 -4.75 2.83
CA ILE A 57 -8.43 -4.12 1.97
C ILE A 57 -8.95 -2.80 1.42
N THR A 58 -8.14 -1.75 1.51
CA THR A 58 -8.45 -0.41 1.00
C THR A 58 -7.38 0.06 0.02
N GLY A 59 -7.83 0.52 -1.13
CA GLY A 59 -6.97 1.18 -2.13
C GLY A 59 -7.19 2.69 -2.16
N VAL A 60 -6.69 3.32 -3.22
CA VAL A 60 -6.83 4.75 -3.51
C VAL A 60 -7.92 4.92 -4.57
N PRO A 61 -9.02 5.64 -4.28
CA PRO A 61 -10.08 5.83 -5.25
C PRO A 61 -9.70 6.88 -6.31
N TYR A 62 -10.23 6.74 -7.52
CA TYR A 62 -10.00 7.69 -8.61
C TYR A 62 -10.60 9.10 -8.37
N SER A 63 -11.37 9.29 -7.31
CA SER A 63 -11.75 10.63 -6.83
C SER A 63 -10.56 11.44 -6.30
N VAL A 64 -9.41 10.80 -6.05
CA VAL A 64 -8.12 11.47 -5.85
C VAL A 64 -7.55 11.80 -7.23
N GLY A 65 -7.70 13.06 -7.66
CA GLY A 65 -7.39 13.49 -9.04
C GLY A 65 -5.93 13.25 -9.44
N GLU A 66 -5.00 13.34 -8.49
CA GLU A 66 -3.57 13.10 -8.69
C GLU A 66 -3.29 11.67 -9.16
N LEU A 67 -4.18 10.71 -8.86
CA LEU A 67 -4.03 9.34 -9.32
C LEU A 67 -4.12 9.22 -10.85
N GLY A 68 -4.96 10.05 -11.48
CA GLY A 68 -5.03 10.14 -12.94
C GLY A 68 -3.97 11.05 -13.58
N ALA A 69 -3.37 11.94 -12.79
CA ALA A 69 -2.40 12.93 -13.26
C ALA A 69 -0.95 12.53 -13.10
N THR A 70 -0.64 11.67 -12.12
CA THR A 70 0.74 11.29 -11.77
C THR A 70 1.54 10.78 -12.99
N ARG A 71 2.81 11.18 -13.03
CA ARG A 71 3.81 10.71 -14.01
C ARG A 71 4.92 9.90 -13.34
N SER A 72 4.73 9.52 -12.09
CA SER A 72 5.66 8.70 -11.30
C SER A 72 4.89 7.61 -10.55
N GLY A 73 5.08 7.47 -9.25
CA GLY A 73 4.35 6.48 -8.45
C GLY A 73 2.89 6.84 -8.21
N GLY A 74 2.18 5.91 -7.61
CA GLY A 74 0.76 5.99 -7.31
C GLY A 74 -0.08 5.05 -8.16
N SER A 75 -0.94 4.30 -7.51
CA SER A 75 -1.87 3.38 -8.18
C SER A 75 -3.16 3.23 -7.37
N PRO A 76 -4.25 2.74 -7.98
CA PRO A 76 -5.48 2.44 -7.24
C PRO A 76 -5.29 1.33 -6.19
N TYR A 77 -4.27 0.50 -6.32
CA TYR A 77 -3.96 -0.59 -5.39
C TYR A 77 -3.22 -0.11 -4.14
N GLY A 78 -2.61 1.06 -4.19
CA GLY A 78 -1.92 1.69 -3.06
C GLY A 78 -0.93 2.75 -3.51
N PRO A 79 -0.46 3.58 -2.56
CA PRO A 79 0.61 4.54 -2.82
C PRO A 79 1.90 3.82 -3.24
N SER A 80 2.63 4.44 -4.16
CA SER A 80 3.95 3.95 -4.56
C SER A 80 4.88 5.11 -4.91
N HIS A 81 6.18 4.83 -4.90
CA HIS A 81 7.23 5.81 -5.21
C HIS A 81 8.21 5.25 -6.24
N VAL A 82 8.56 6.05 -7.23
CA VAL A 82 9.66 5.77 -8.16
C VAL A 82 10.92 6.40 -7.61
N THR A 83 11.83 5.57 -7.10
CA THR A 83 13.06 6.05 -6.42
C THR A 83 14.17 6.46 -7.37
N GLY A 84 14.13 6.02 -8.63
CA GLY A 84 15.31 6.07 -9.51
C GLY A 84 16.34 5.01 -9.13
N GLU A 85 17.49 5.04 -9.80
CA GLU A 85 18.57 4.07 -9.57
C GLU A 85 19.96 4.70 -9.72
N GLY A 86 20.97 4.03 -9.16
CA GLY A 86 22.35 4.46 -9.24
C GLY A 86 22.59 5.80 -8.56
N LYS A 87 23.09 6.78 -9.32
CA LYS A 87 23.33 8.15 -8.82
C LYS A 87 22.13 9.07 -8.95
N THR A 88 21.04 8.59 -9.57
CA THR A 88 19.83 9.38 -9.85
C THR A 88 18.71 8.90 -8.95
N PHE A 89 18.66 9.43 -7.73
CA PHE A 89 17.54 9.20 -6.83
C PHE A 89 16.53 10.34 -6.94
N PHE A 90 15.26 9.98 -7.13
CA PHE A 90 14.15 10.94 -7.15
C PHE A 90 13.59 11.13 -5.74
N LYS A 91 13.27 12.37 -5.41
CA LYS A 91 12.44 12.68 -4.24
C LYS A 91 11.00 12.33 -4.56
N LEU A 92 10.19 12.15 -3.51
CA LEU A 92 8.75 12.03 -3.66
C LEU A 92 8.20 13.20 -4.49
N SER A 93 7.45 12.91 -5.54
CA SER A 93 6.72 13.94 -6.28
C SER A 93 5.56 14.46 -5.44
N GLN A 94 5.04 15.66 -5.80
CA GLN A 94 3.87 16.21 -5.11
C GLN A 94 2.64 15.31 -5.26
N ASP A 95 2.46 14.68 -6.41
CA ASP A 95 1.36 13.74 -6.65
C ASP A 95 1.49 12.50 -5.76
N GLU A 96 2.68 11.90 -5.67
CA GLU A 96 2.95 10.77 -4.78
C GLU A 96 2.65 11.10 -3.32
N VAL A 97 3.08 12.29 -2.85
CA VAL A 97 2.79 12.77 -1.49
C VAL A 97 1.28 12.91 -1.27
N THR A 98 0.57 13.52 -2.21
CA THR A 98 -0.88 13.72 -2.11
C THR A 98 -1.63 12.38 -2.10
N ILE A 99 -1.28 11.46 -3.00
CA ILE A 99 -1.86 10.12 -3.07
C ILE A 99 -1.65 9.37 -1.75
N ALA A 100 -0.42 9.40 -1.20
CA ALA A 100 -0.11 8.73 0.06
C ALA A 100 -0.88 9.32 1.24
N ARG A 101 -0.99 10.64 1.34
CA ARG A 101 -1.79 11.32 2.37
C ARG A 101 -3.27 10.96 2.28
N LYS A 102 -3.84 10.97 1.08
CA LYS A 102 -5.25 10.61 0.85
C LYS A 102 -5.53 9.14 1.18
N ALA A 103 -4.60 8.24 0.88
CA ALA A 103 -4.68 6.84 1.33
C ALA A 103 -4.69 6.74 2.86
N GLY A 104 -3.78 7.44 3.55
CA GLY A 104 -3.72 7.48 5.00
C GLY A 104 -4.98 8.06 5.65
N GLU A 105 -5.50 9.19 5.14
CA GLU A 105 -6.77 9.77 5.59
C GLU A 105 -7.95 8.80 5.39
N ARG A 106 -7.98 8.09 4.27
CA ARG A 106 -9.02 7.13 3.97
C ARG A 106 -9.01 5.96 4.95
N ILE A 107 -7.86 5.33 5.18
CA ILE A 107 -7.76 4.19 6.10
C ILE A 107 -8.08 4.61 7.54
N ALA A 108 -7.63 5.77 7.98
CA ALA A 108 -7.94 6.30 9.30
C ALA A 108 -9.46 6.50 9.50
N ARG A 109 -10.14 7.10 8.52
CA ARG A 109 -11.60 7.27 8.57
C ARG A 109 -12.35 5.93 8.57
N LEU A 110 -11.87 4.95 7.83
CA LEU A 110 -12.47 3.61 7.84
C LEU A 110 -12.25 2.91 9.17
N ALA A 111 -11.06 3.01 9.76
CA ALA A 111 -10.77 2.47 11.06
C ALA A 111 -11.71 3.01 12.14
N LEU A 112 -11.96 4.33 12.15
CA LEU A 112 -12.90 4.96 13.08
C LEU A 112 -14.37 4.52 12.89
N LYS A 113 -14.73 4.04 11.69
CA LYS A 113 -16.11 3.58 11.41
C LYS A 113 -16.32 2.09 11.63
N LEU A 114 -15.26 1.30 11.54
CA LEU A 114 -15.32 -0.16 11.65
C LEU A 114 -14.99 -0.67 13.07
N THR A 115 -14.55 0.22 13.94
CA THR A 115 -14.37 -0.04 15.37
C THR A 115 -15.54 0.53 16.16
#